data_fad277ede349aba80ba16e8464ac015f
#
_entry.id   fad277ede349aba80ba16e8464ac015f
#
_cell.length_a   1.000
_cell.length_b   1.000
_cell.length_c   1.000
_cell.angle_alpha   90.00
_cell.angle_beta   90.00
_cell.angle_gamma   90.00
#
_symmetry.space_group_name_H-M   'P 1'
#
loop_
_entity.id
_entity.type
_entity.pdbx_description
1 polymer ?
#
loop_
_entity_poly.entity_id
_entity_poly.type
_entity_poly.pdbx_seq_one_letter_code
_entity_poly.pdbx_strand_id
1 'polypeptide(L)'
;MPKYPAWVASSAKSQFTKQEIELGPLGEEEVEVIVEYCGICHSDLSVLNNEWGNAKYPAVLGHEITGRVAAVGPSVKGISVGQKVGIGWTCSSCMHCHQCISGNQNFCPESVATIIGHNGGFAARVRAHWEWTIPIPEKLPMAETGPLLCGGITVFNPLATYAKPTDRVGIVGIGGLGHLAVKFAAAFGCEVTAFTSSESKIKEAQDFGAHHVVSSRDPSAIQKLAGTFDMILVTVNVPLDWSALISALAPKGRLHFVGAVMESIPVAIFPLLVGQECISSSPIGPPAAIATMLDFASLHQIIPKTEHFPMSQINQAFKHLEEGKARYRIVLDADF
;
A
#
# COMPACT_ATOMS: atom_id res chain seq x y z
N MET A 1 -27.44 16.84 -11.27
CA MET A 1 -26.91 15.97 -10.19
C MET A 1 -26.05 16.79 -9.27
N PRO A 2 -25.85 16.44 -8.01
CA PRO A 2 -24.96 17.20 -7.13
C PRO A 2 -23.53 17.15 -7.66
N LYS A 3 -22.85 18.31 -7.59
CA LYS A 3 -21.45 18.46 -7.94
C LYS A 3 -20.62 18.52 -6.68
N TYR A 4 -19.42 17.94 -6.71
CA TYR A 4 -18.53 17.89 -5.59
C TYR A 4 -17.14 18.40 -5.96
N PRO A 5 -16.49 19.21 -5.11
CA PRO A 5 -15.13 19.67 -5.39
C PRO A 5 -14.14 18.50 -5.39
N ALA A 6 -13.19 18.56 -6.33
CA ALA A 6 -12.12 17.60 -6.50
C ALA A 6 -10.85 18.26 -7.03
N TRP A 7 -9.71 17.65 -6.76
CA TRP A 7 -8.42 18.01 -7.34
C TRP A 7 -8.13 17.12 -8.53
N VAL A 8 -8.11 17.72 -9.72
CA VAL A 8 -8.10 17.03 -11.01
C VAL A 8 -6.78 17.26 -11.73
N ALA A 9 -6.15 16.19 -12.18
CA ALA A 9 -5.05 16.21 -13.13
C ALA A 9 -5.62 16.13 -14.55
N SER A 10 -5.39 17.17 -15.38
CA SER A 10 -5.96 17.25 -16.75
C SER A 10 -5.20 16.44 -17.79
N SER A 11 -3.92 16.14 -17.53
CA SER A 11 -3.02 15.37 -18.40
C SER A 11 -1.86 14.81 -17.60
N ALA A 12 -1.04 13.97 -18.23
CA ALA A 12 0.19 13.47 -17.62
C ALA A 12 1.09 14.61 -17.14
N LYS A 13 1.61 14.47 -15.91
CA LYS A 13 2.51 15.43 -15.26
C LYS A 13 1.93 16.84 -15.05
N SER A 14 0.61 17.02 -15.21
CA SER A 14 -0.03 18.31 -14.93
C SER A 14 -0.12 18.56 -13.43
N GLN A 15 -0.17 19.83 -13.04
CA GLN A 15 -0.59 20.18 -11.68
C GLN A 15 -2.07 19.86 -11.49
N PHE A 16 -2.44 19.54 -10.26
CA PHE A 16 -3.83 19.41 -9.87
C PHE A 16 -4.50 20.78 -9.80
N THR A 17 -5.72 20.86 -10.33
CA THR A 17 -6.57 22.04 -10.26
C THR A 17 -7.88 21.69 -9.59
N LYS A 18 -8.41 22.59 -8.75
CA LYS A 18 -9.71 22.40 -8.12
C LYS A 18 -10.83 22.53 -9.15
N GLN A 19 -11.67 21.53 -9.29
CA GLN A 19 -12.79 21.46 -10.23
C GLN A 19 -14.00 20.84 -9.53
N GLU A 20 -15.16 20.96 -10.17
CA GLU A 20 -16.38 20.28 -9.75
C GLU A 20 -16.56 18.99 -10.58
N ILE A 21 -16.82 17.87 -9.91
CA ILE A 21 -17.12 16.59 -10.56
C ILE A 21 -18.54 16.13 -10.25
N GLU A 22 -19.14 15.36 -11.15
CA GLU A 22 -20.42 14.71 -10.96
C GLU A 22 -20.18 13.18 -10.82
N LEU A 23 -20.78 12.57 -9.81
CA LEU A 23 -20.64 11.13 -9.58
C LEU A 23 -21.80 10.30 -10.20
N GLY A 24 -22.78 10.97 -10.81
CA GLY A 24 -23.95 10.28 -11.35
C GLY A 24 -24.95 9.82 -10.26
N PRO A 25 -25.92 8.96 -10.60
CA PRO A 25 -26.78 8.29 -9.62
C PRO A 25 -25.99 7.28 -8.81
N LEU A 26 -26.36 7.06 -7.54
CA LEU A 26 -25.75 6.02 -6.69
C LEU A 26 -26.20 4.65 -7.20
N GLY A 27 -25.23 3.73 -7.42
CA GLY A 27 -25.51 2.36 -7.80
C GLY A 27 -26.11 1.54 -6.67
N GLU A 28 -26.74 0.40 -7.01
CA GLU A 28 -27.44 -0.45 -6.04
C GLU A 28 -26.51 -1.00 -4.94
N GLU A 29 -25.28 -1.33 -5.30
CA GLU A 29 -24.27 -1.91 -4.39
C GLU A 29 -23.14 -0.93 -4.06
N GLU A 30 -23.32 0.35 -4.37
CA GLU A 30 -22.34 1.40 -4.08
C GLU A 30 -22.52 2.04 -2.71
N VAL A 31 -21.41 2.41 -2.14
CA VAL A 31 -21.30 3.24 -0.94
C VAL A 31 -20.67 4.57 -1.34
N GLU A 32 -21.33 5.69 -1.03
CA GLU A 32 -20.77 7.02 -1.16
C GLU A 32 -20.13 7.44 0.16
N VAL A 33 -18.87 7.88 0.10
CA VAL A 33 -18.07 8.26 1.27
C VAL A 33 -17.69 9.73 1.20
N ILE A 34 -17.91 10.46 2.31
CA ILE A 34 -17.30 11.77 2.54
C ILE A 34 -15.84 11.53 2.85
N VAL A 35 -14.95 12.08 2.05
CA VAL A 35 -13.51 11.97 2.29
C VAL A 35 -13.12 12.92 3.41
N GLU A 36 -12.51 12.39 4.47
CA GLU A 36 -11.93 13.18 5.56
C GLU A 36 -10.40 13.27 5.38
N TYR A 37 -9.76 12.16 4.97
CA TYR A 37 -8.32 12.07 4.74
C TYR A 37 -8.03 11.20 3.52
N CYS A 38 -6.95 11.52 2.81
CA CYS A 38 -6.46 10.68 1.73
C CYS A 38 -4.93 10.67 1.67
N GLY A 39 -4.31 9.51 1.79
CA GLY A 39 -2.87 9.36 1.64
C GLY A 39 -2.41 9.54 0.20
N ILE A 40 -1.15 9.99 0.03
CA ILE A 40 -0.45 10.01 -1.26
C ILE A 40 0.55 8.86 -1.29
N CYS A 41 0.46 8.02 -2.32
CA CYS A 41 1.37 6.94 -2.60
C CYS A 41 2.23 7.22 -3.85
N HIS A 42 3.34 6.52 -3.99
CA HIS A 42 4.12 6.52 -5.24
C HIS A 42 3.28 6.05 -6.44
N SER A 43 2.28 5.19 -6.21
CA SER A 43 1.36 4.76 -7.26
C SER A 43 0.50 5.90 -7.81
N ASP A 44 0.10 6.89 -6.98
CA ASP A 44 -0.58 8.09 -7.46
C ASP A 44 0.35 8.91 -8.36
N LEU A 45 1.63 9.03 -8.01
CA LEU A 45 2.64 9.71 -8.82
C LEU A 45 2.89 8.96 -10.14
N SER A 46 2.99 7.64 -10.10
CA SER A 46 3.16 6.81 -11.31
C SER A 46 1.97 6.93 -12.27
N VAL A 47 0.73 6.99 -11.74
CA VAL A 47 -0.47 7.24 -12.56
C VAL A 47 -0.48 8.69 -13.06
N LEU A 48 -0.15 9.68 -12.22
CA LEU A 48 -0.02 11.08 -12.64
C LEU A 48 0.97 11.25 -13.80
N ASN A 49 2.08 10.51 -13.74
CA ASN A 49 3.13 10.55 -14.78
C ASN A 49 2.84 9.64 -15.97
N ASN A 50 1.80 8.81 -15.91
CA ASN A 50 1.51 7.74 -16.88
C ASN A 50 2.68 6.75 -17.09
N GLU A 51 3.41 6.43 -16.03
CA GLU A 51 4.58 5.53 -16.10
C GLU A 51 4.19 4.10 -16.50
N TRP A 52 2.97 3.69 -16.16
CA TRP A 52 2.45 2.35 -16.51
C TRP A 52 1.68 2.30 -17.83
N GLY A 53 1.49 3.45 -18.50
CA GLY A 53 0.84 3.54 -19.83
C GLY A 53 -0.68 3.30 -19.81
N ASN A 54 -1.32 3.28 -18.65
CA ASN A 54 -2.74 2.97 -18.49
C ASN A 54 -3.57 4.10 -17.81
N ALA A 55 -2.96 5.24 -17.54
CA ALA A 55 -3.67 6.38 -16.96
C ALA A 55 -4.74 6.92 -17.90
N LYS A 56 -5.86 7.37 -17.32
CA LYS A 56 -6.97 8.03 -18.05
C LYS A 56 -7.16 9.43 -17.49
N TYR A 57 -7.13 10.43 -18.39
CA TYR A 57 -7.29 11.83 -18.02
C TYR A 57 -8.58 12.41 -18.64
N PRO A 58 -9.21 13.45 -17.99
CA PRO A 58 -8.84 14.00 -16.68
C PRO A 58 -8.99 12.97 -15.56
N ALA A 59 -8.12 13.04 -14.53
CA ALA A 59 -8.07 12.05 -13.46
C ALA A 59 -8.21 12.71 -12.08
N VAL A 60 -9.01 12.09 -11.20
CA VAL A 60 -9.02 12.33 -9.77
C VAL A 60 -8.28 11.16 -9.11
N LEU A 61 -7.10 11.41 -8.53
CA LEU A 61 -6.27 10.37 -7.90
C LEU A 61 -6.60 10.23 -6.41
N GLY A 62 -5.75 9.51 -5.66
CA GLY A 62 -5.92 9.22 -4.23
C GLY A 62 -6.63 7.90 -3.99
N HIS A 63 -5.88 6.91 -3.50
CA HIS A 63 -6.38 5.54 -3.25
C HIS A 63 -6.08 5.06 -1.82
N GLU A 64 -5.83 5.96 -0.90
CA GLU A 64 -5.61 5.68 0.53
C GLU A 64 -6.63 6.49 1.34
N ILE A 65 -7.90 6.20 1.14
CA ILE A 65 -9.03 7.04 1.55
C ILE A 65 -9.55 6.59 2.90
N THR A 66 -9.77 7.53 3.80
CA THR A 66 -10.56 7.34 5.00
C THR A 66 -11.63 8.41 5.10
N GLY A 67 -12.81 8.03 5.60
CA GLY A 67 -13.93 8.95 5.67
C GLY A 67 -15.16 8.30 6.30
N ARG A 68 -16.30 8.95 6.09
CA ARG A 68 -17.60 8.51 6.61
C ARG A 68 -18.57 8.24 5.49
N VAL A 69 -19.35 7.19 5.66
CA VAL A 69 -20.43 6.84 4.74
C VAL A 69 -21.46 7.96 4.71
N ALA A 70 -21.69 8.51 3.52
CA ALA A 70 -22.70 9.55 3.25
C ALA A 70 -24.03 8.96 2.79
N ALA A 71 -23.95 7.92 1.93
CA ALA A 71 -25.12 7.24 1.38
C ALA A 71 -24.76 5.79 1.03
N VAL A 72 -25.76 4.94 1.00
CA VAL A 72 -25.64 3.53 0.61
C VAL A 72 -26.71 3.18 -0.43
N GLY A 73 -26.34 2.39 -1.41
CA GLY A 73 -27.30 1.80 -2.37
C GLY A 73 -28.22 0.78 -1.69
N PRO A 74 -29.37 0.49 -2.28
CA PRO A 74 -30.40 -0.37 -1.66
C PRO A 74 -29.99 -1.83 -1.45
N SER A 75 -28.97 -2.31 -2.15
CA SER A 75 -28.43 -3.67 -2.04
C SER A 75 -27.19 -3.78 -1.14
N VAL A 76 -26.71 -2.68 -0.59
CA VAL A 76 -25.54 -2.63 0.32
C VAL A 76 -25.84 -3.40 1.63
N LYS A 77 -24.87 -4.20 2.08
CA LYS A 77 -24.97 -5.00 3.31
C LYS A 77 -23.86 -4.67 4.29
N GLY A 78 -24.20 -4.63 5.59
CA GLY A 78 -23.21 -4.51 6.67
C GLY A 78 -22.55 -3.14 6.82
N ILE A 79 -22.96 -2.13 6.03
CA ILE A 79 -22.44 -0.77 6.08
C ILE A 79 -23.61 0.20 6.31
N SER A 80 -23.38 1.21 7.17
CA SER A 80 -24.40 2.18 7.57
C SER A 80 -23.90 3.62 7.37
N VAL A 81 -24.83 4.54 7.10
CA VAL A 81 -24.53 5.98 7.02
C VAL A 81 -23.90 6.47 8.33
N GLY A 82 -22.85 7.28 8.22
CA GLY A 82 -22.05 7.80 9.33
C GLY A 82 -20.90 6.89 9.77
N GLN A 83 -20.87 5.62 9.34
CA GLN A 83 -19.81 4.66 9.70
C GLN A 83 -18.45 5.11 9.17
N LYS A 84 -17.40 4.92 9.97
CA LYS A 84 -16.00 5.13 9.59
C LYS A 84 -15.56 4.00 8.66
N VAL A 85 -15.08 4.36 7.48
CA VAL A 85 -14.67 3.39 6.45
C VAL A 85 -13.41 3.86 5.72
N GLY A 86 -12.76 2.89 5.06
CA GLY A 86 -11.64 3.13 4.18
C GLY A 86 -11.83 2.49 2.81
N ILE A 87 -11.24 3.09 1.76
CA ILE A 87 -11.18 2.58 0.40
C ILE A 87 -9.72 2.60 -0.05
N GLY A 88 -9.24 1.46 -0.54
CA GLY A 88 -7.87 1.28 -0.99
C GLY A 88 -7.69 1.39 -2.51
N TRP A 89 -6.72 0.63 -3.04
CA TRP A 89 -6.36 0.61 -4.46
C TRP A 89 -7.51 0.16 -5.38
N THR A 90 -8.32 -0.79 -4.96
CA THR A 90 -9.46 -1.31 -5.72
C THR A 90 -10.75 -0.79 -5.14
N CYS A 91 -11.66 -0.32 -5.99
CA CYS A 91 -12.98 0.16 -5.58
C CYS A 91 -14.13 -0.78 -5.99
N SER A 92 -13.88 -1.74 -6.88
CA SER A 92 -14.91 -2.67 -7.35
C SER A 92 -14.31 -3.94 -7.95
N SER A 93 -15.06 -5.03 -7.94
CA SER A 93 -14.79 -6.28 -8.64
C SER A 93 -16.10 -6.97 -9.01
N CYS A 94 -16.10 -7.96 -9.91
CA CYS A 94 -17.35 -8.56 -10.44
C CYS A 94 -18.12 -9.43 -9.45
N MET A 95 -17.54 -9.82 -8.34
CA MET A 95 -18.10 -10.59 -7.23
C MET A 95 -18.57 -12.04 -7.58
N HIS A 96 -18.49 -12.47 -8.84
CA HIS A 96 -19.01 -13.77 -9.28
C HIS A 96 -18.00 -14.65 -10.03
N CYS A 97 -16.84 -14.13 -10.46
CA CYS A 97 -15.81 -14.96 -11.10
C CYS A 97 -15.14 -15.91 -10.09
N HIS A 98 -14.40 -16.90 -10.59
CA HIS A 98 -13.68 -17.85 -9.74
C HIS A 98 -12.79 -17.17 -8.69
N GLN A 99 -12.08 -16.12 -9.06
CA GLN A 99 -11.23 -15.39 -8.11
C GLN A 99 -12.05 -14.72 -7.00
N CYS A 100 -13.16 -14.05 -7.36
CA CYS A 100 -14.02 -13.40 -6.38
C CYS A 100 -14.64 -14.39 -5.38
N ILE A 101 -15.25 -15.48 -5.89
CA ILE A 101 -15.90 -16.47 -5.01
C ILE A 101 -14.91 -17.30 -4.19
N SER A 102 -13.62 -17.31 -4.58
CA SER A 102 -12.53 -17.95 -3.83
C SER A 102 -11.87 -17.01 -2.80
N GLY A 103 -12.38 -15.78 -2.61
CA GLY A 103 -11.79 -14.80 -1.68
C GLY A 103 -10.55 -14.08 -2.21
N ASN A 104 -10.30 -14.12 -3.51
CA ASN A 104 -9.15 -13.53 -4.19
C ASN A 104 -9.59 -12.37 -5.11
N GLN A 105 -10.48 -11.50 -4.65
CA GLN A 105 -11.08 -10.42 -5.44
C GLN A 105 -10.04 -9.48 -6.05
N ASN A 106 -8.87 -9.33 -5.42
CA ASN A 106 -7.73 -8.56 -5.93
C ASN A 106 -7.14 -9.11 -7.24
N PHE A 107 -7.48 -10.33 -7.64
CA PHE A 107 -7.13 -10.95 -8.92
C PHE A 107 -8.32 -11.03 -9.90
N CYS A 108 -9.42 -10.35 -9.61
CA CYS A 108 -10.56 -10.29 -10.52
C CYS A 108 -10.17 -9.60 -11.83
N PRO A 109 -10.41 -10.21 -13.02
CA PRO A 109 -10.09 -9.59 -14.30
C PRO A 109 -10.93 -8.33 -14.59
N GLU A 110 -12.06 -8.17 -13.92
CA GLU A 110 -12.96 -7.02 -14.01
C GLU A 110 -12.79 -6.05 -12.82
N SER A 111 -11.67 -6.16 -12.06
CA SER A 111 -11.42 -5.24 -10.96
C SER A 111 -11.21 -3.82 -11.46
N VAL A 112 -11.76 -2.85 -10.73
CA VAL A 112 -11.63 -1.43 -11.04
C VAL A 112 -10.69 -0.79 -10.02
N ALA A 113 -9.60 -0.21 -10.53
CA ALA A 113 -8.69 0.57 -9.70
C ALA A 113 -9.33 1.92 -9.34
N THR A 114 -9.23 2.31 -8.09
CA THR A 114 -9.82 3.55 -7.55
C THR A 114 -9.40 4.82 -8.29
N ILE A 115 -8.21 4.81 -8.92
CA ILE A 115 -7.62 5.99 -9.56
C ILE A 115 -7.38 5.85 -11.07
N ILE A 116 -7.87 4.78 -11.70
CA ILE A 116 -7.69 4.56 -13.15
C ILE A 116 -9.06 4.38 -13.80
N GLY A 117 -9.54 5.45 -14.44
CA GLY A 117 -10.89 5.46 -15.06
C GLY A 117 -12.03 5.51 -14.06
N HIS A 118 -11.73 5.83 -12.81
CA HIS A 118 -12.63 6.06 -11.71
C HIS A 118 -12.16 7.30 -10.92
N ASN A 119 -13.01 7.90 -10.10
CA ASN A 119 -12.67 9.07 -9.30
C ASN A 119 -12.18 8.63 -7.91
N GLY A 120 -10.91 8.95 -7.61
CA GLY A 120 -10.27 8.66 -6.32
C GLY A 120 -10.59 9.68 -5.23
N GLY A 121 -9.82 9.62 -4.15
CA GLY A 121 -10.06 10.34 -2.90
C GLY A 121 -9.54 11.77 -2.85
N PHE A 122 -8.91 12.29 -3.91
CA PHE A 122 -8.62 13.75 -3.95
C PHE A 122 -9.86 14.54 -4.33
N ALA A 123 -10.99 14.18 -3.73
CA ALA A 123 -12.31 14.76 -3.92
C ALA A 123 -13.08 14.75 -2.60
N ALA A 124 -14.08 15.63 -2.46
CA ALA A 124 -14.94 15.66 -1.28
C ALA A 124 -15.78 14.38 -1.12
N ARG A 125 -15.99 13.65 -2.22
CA ARG A 125 -16.78 12.42 -2.29
C ARG A 125 -16.11 11.39 -3.18
N VAL A 126 -16.21 10.13 -2.76
CA VAL A 126 -15.77 8.97 -3.53
C VAL A 126 -16.82 7.87 -3.42
N ARG A 127 -16.88 6.97 -4.40
CA ARG A 127 -17.73 5.79 -4.35
C ARG A 127 -16.92 4.52 -4.50
N ALA A 128 -17.42 3.45 -3.92
CA ALA A 128 -16.89 2.11 -4.10
C ALA A 128 -18.02 1.09 -3.90
N HIS A 129 -17.81 -0.11 -4.43
CA HIS A 129 -18.62 -1.27 -4.08
C HIS A 129 -18.52 -1.55 -2.58
N TRP A 130 -19.62 -1.96 -1.95
CA TRP A 130 -19.67 -2.13 -0.49
C TRP A 130 -18.61 -3.10 0.06
N GLU A 131 -18.23 -4.13 -0.68
CA GLU A 131 -17.16 -5.06 -0.25
C GLU A 131 -15.76 -4.44 -0.22
N TRP A 132 -15.51 -3.42 -1.04
CA TRP A 132 -14.25 -2.69 -1.07
C TRP A 132 -14.26 -1.44 -0.18
N THR A 133 -15.39 -1.21 0.51
CA THR A 133 -15.55 -0.17 1.52
C THR A 133 -15.35 -0.79 2.90
N ILE A 134 -14.15 -0.72 3.43
CA ILE A 134 -13.74 -1.49 4.61
C ILE A 134 -14.02 -0.71 5.90
N PRO A 135 -14.79 -1.24 6.86
CA PRO A 135 -14.96 -0.62 8.18
C PRO A 135 -13.62 -0.44 8.91
N ILE A 136 -13.41 0.74 9.49
CA ILE A 136 -12.19 1.03 10.26
C ILE A 136 -12.46 0.74 11.73
N PRO A 137 -11.63 -0.10 12.40
CA PRO A 137 -11.70 -0.32 13.85
C PRO A 137 -11.61 0.97 14.65
N GLU A 138 -12.44 1.11 15.71
CA GLU A 138 -12.54 2.35 16.49
C GLU A 138 -11.22 2.84 17.11
N LYS A 139 -10.31 1.93 17.43
CA LYS A 139 -8.99 2.25 18.01
C LYS A 139 -7.98 2.80 16.98
N LEU A 140 -8.25 2.66 15.69
CA LEU A 140 -7.37 3.21 14.66
C LEU A 140 -7.74 4.67 14.39
N PRO A 141 -6.78 5.59 14.44
CA PRO A 141 -7.01 6.97 14.10
C PRO A 141 -7.22 7.12 12.59
N MET A 142 -8.33 7.74 12.19
CA MET A 142 -8.71 7.85 10.78
C MET A 142 -7.67 8.61 9.93
N ALA A 143 -7.07 9.65 10.52
CA ALA A 143 -6.09 10.49 9.85
C ALA A 143 -4.87 9.69 9.34
N GLU A 144 -4.42 8.68 10.11
CA GLU A 144 -3.24 7.89 9.78
C GLU A 144 -3.56 6.53 9.14
N THR A 145 -4.84 6.13 9.10
CA THR A 145 -5.21 4.78 8.65
C THR A 145 -5.16 4.61 7.13
N GLY A 146 -5.36 5.68 6.35
CA GLY A 146 -5.35 5.61 4.87
C GLY A 146 -4.19 4.82 4.28
N PRO A 147 -2.93 5.10 4.65
CA PRO A 147 -1.77 4.35 4.15
C PRO A 147 -1.75 2.85 4.44
N LEU A 148 -2.51 2.36 5.44
CA LEU A 148 -2.67 0.93 5.70
C LEU A 148 -3.43 0.22 4.57
N LEU A 149 -4.36 0.94 3.90
CA LEU A 149 -5.21 0.38 2.83
C LEU A 149 -4.46 0.17 1.51
N CYS A 150 -3.23 0.67 1.40
CA CYS A 150 -2.32 0.43 0.29
C CYS A 150 -1.01 -0.20 0.77
N GLY A 151 -0.10 0.61 1.33
CA GLY A 151 1.20 0.14 1.80
C GLY A 151 1.10 -0.91 2.90
N GLY A 152 0.14 -0.76 3.83
CA GLY A 152 -0.09 -1.70 4.93
C GLY A 152 -0.47 -3.08 4.42
N ILE A 153 -1.55 -3.19 3.63
CA ILE A 153 -2.00 -4.48 3.10
C ILE A 153 -0.97 -5.11 2.17
N THR A 154 -0.25 -4.30 1.38
CA THR A 154 0.79 -4.77 0.46
C THR A 154 1.91 -5.52 1.17
N VAL A 155 2.32 -5.09 2.35
CA VAL A 155 3.36 -5.77 3.13
C VAL A 155 2.79 -6.78 4.11
N PHE A 156 1.59 -6.56 4.65
CA PHE A 156 0.94 -7.48 5.58
C PHE A 156 0.58 -8.80 4.91
N ASN A 157 -0.02 -8.77 3.72
CA ASN A 157 -0.52 -9.95 3.05
C ASN A 157 0.57 -11.03 2.83
N PRO A 158 1.75 -10.73 2.26
CA PRO A 158 2.81 -11.73 2.14
C PRO A 158 3.42 -12.14 3.49
N LEU A 159 3.51 -11.25 4.47
CA LEU A 159 3.97 -11.61 5.81
C LEU A 159 3.00 -12.60 6.47
N ALA A 160 1.70 -12.31 6.46
CA ALA A 160 0.68 -13.19 7.00
C ALA A 160 0.59 -14.55 6.27
N THR A 161 0.96 -14.59 4.98
CA THR A 161 0.93 -15.81 4.17
C THR A 161 2.15 -16.69 4.37
N TYR A 162 3.33 -16.09 4.50
CA TYR A 162 4.60 -16.83 4.38
C TYR A 162 5.48 -16.79 5.64
N ALA A 163 5.40 -15.72 6.44
CA ALA A 163 6.19 -15.61 7.66
C ALA A 163 5.54 -16.33 8.83
N LYS A 164 6.36 -16.88 9.71
CA LYS A 164 5.95 -17.53 10.96
C LYS A 164 6.61 -16.83 12.14
N PRO A 165 6.02 -16.90 13.35
CA PRO A 165 6.73 -16.46 14.54
C PRO A 165 8.12 -17.10 14.63
N THR A 166 9.11 -16.30 15.01
CA THR A 166 10.55 -16.66 15.09
C THR A 166 11.30 -16.77 13.76
N ASP A 167 10.64 -16.61 12.59
CA ASP A 167 11.34 -16.53 11.32
C ASP A 167 12.27 -15.30 11.29
N ARG A 168 13.42 -15.44 10.64
CA ARG A 168 14.35 -14.34 10.37
C ARG A 168 13.93 -13.64 9.09
N VAL A 169 13.43 -12.43 9.23
CA VAL A 169 12.84 -11.67 8.12
C VAL A 169 13.71 -10.46 7.78
N GLY A 170 14.20 -10.41 6.55
CA GLY A 170 14.89 -9.25 5.98
C GLY A 170 13.90 -8.29 5.33
N ILE A 171 13.94 -7.00 5.67
CA ILE A 171 13.14 -5.96 5.00
C ILE A 171 14.06 -5.04 4.22
N VAL A 172 13.95 -5.06 2.90
CA VAL A 172 14.82 -4.28 2.01
C VAL A 172 14.16 -2.97 1.63
N GLY A 173 14.77 -1.87 2.10
CA GLY A 173 14.27 -0.50 1.94
C GLY A 173 13.38 -0.05 3.09
N ILE A 174 13.77 1.05 3.74
CA ILE A 174 13.00 1.67 4.83
C ILE A 174 12.40 2.97 4.31
N GLY A 175 11.26 2.83 3.66
CA GLY A 175 10.44 3.89 3.08
C GLY A 175 8.98 3.74 3.47
N GLY A 176 8.07 4.22 2.61
CA GLY A 176 6.61 4.19 2.84
C GLY A 176 6.02 2.79 3.05
N LEU A 177 6.58 1.75 2.41
CA LEU A 177 6.22 0.34 2.64
C LEU A 177 7.08 -0.28 3.74
N GLY A 178 8.40 -0.08 3.67
CA GLY A 178 9.36 -0.79 4.52
C GLY A 178 9.18 -0.50 6.01
N HIS A 179 8.84 0.73 6.41
CA HIS A 179 8.59 1.04 7.83
C HIS A 179 7.38 0.26 8.38
N LEU A 180 6.32 0.07 7.55
CA LEU A 180 5.18 -0.76 7.90
C LEU A 180 5.55 -2.25 7.92
N ALA A 181 6.36 -2.70 6.95
CA ALA A 181 6.84 -4.09 6.92
C ALA A 181 7.63 -4.46 8.18
N VAL A 182 8.50 -3.57 8.66
CA VAL A 182 9.24 -3.78 9.93
C VAL A 182 8.26 -3.89 11.09
N LYS A 183 7.30 -2.96 11.22
CA LYS A 183 6.30 -2.99 12.30
C LYS A 183 5.46 -4.26 12.30
N PHE A 184 4.96 -4.68 11.13
CA PHE A 184 4.16 -5.90 11.01
C PHE A 184 5.01 -7.14 11.30
N ALA A 185 6.20 -7.29 10.72
CA ALA A 185 7.06 -8.45 10.95
C ALA A 185 7.46 -8.60 12.43
N ALA A 186 7.80 -7.49 13.08
CA ALA A 186 8.09 -7.48 14.52
C ALA A 186 6.86 -7.91 15.35
N ALA A 187 5.67 -7.39 15.02
CA ALA A 187 4.42 -7.77 15.70
C ALA A 187 4.00 -9.23 15.45
N PHE A 188 4.40 -9.82 14.30
CA PHE A 188 4.25 -11.27 14.04
C PHE A 188 5.21 -12.12 14.89
N GLY A 189 6.18 -11.52 15.58
CA GLY A 189 7.18 -12.24 16.39
C GLY A 189 8.38 -12.73 15.58
N CYS A 190 8.66 -12.12 14.43
CA CYS A 190 9.85 -12.42 13.62
C CYS A 190 11.09 -11.71 14.15
N GLU A 191 12.26 -12.29 13.91
CA GLU A 191 13.54 -11.59 14.05
C GLU A 191 13.80 -10.73 12.82
N VAL A 192 13.67 -9.41 12.96
CA VAL A 192 13.65 -8.48 11.82
C VAL A 192 15.01 -7.84 11.59
N THR A 193 15.55 -7.98 10.37
CA THR A 193 16.72 -7.24 9.88
C THR A 193 16.27 -6.22 8.83
N ALA A 194 16.50 -4.94 9.09
CA ALA A 194 16.22 -3.85 8.15
C ALA A 194 17.45 -3.56 7.28
N PHE A 195 17.28 -3.55 5.95
CA PHE A 195 18.32 -3.12 5.00
C PHE A 195 18.02 -1.68 4.56
N THR A 196 18.92 -0.76 4.83
CA THR A 196 18.78 0.66 4.45
C THR A 196 20.06 1.21 3.85
N SER A 197 19.92 2.12 2.87
CA SER A 197 21.03 2.85 2.29
C SER A 197 21.39 4.16 3.05
N SER A 198 20.59 4.50 4.08
CA SER A 198 20.70 5.76 4.82
C SER A 198 21.01 5.51 6.30
N GLU A 199 22.16 5.98 6.76
CA GLU A 199 22.53 5.92 8.17
C GLU A 199 21.54 6.65 9.08
N SER A 200 20.95 7.76 8.60
CA SER A 200 19.96 8.53 9.35
C SER A 200 18.67 7.73 9.67
N LYS A 201 18.44 6.60 8.98
CA LYS A 201 17.28 5.74 9.21
C LYS A 201 17.55 4.56 10.13
N ILE A 202 18.79 4.37 10.62
CA ILE A 202 19.14 3.23 11.49
C ILE A 202 18.28 3.25 12.76
N LYS A 203 18.32 4.38 13.47
CA LYS A 203 17.54 4.52 14.71
C LYS A 203 16.05 4.41 14.46
N GLU A 204 15.52 5.01 13.40
CA GLU A 204 14.10 4.92 13.06
C GLU A 204 13.68 3.47 12.76
N ALA A 205 14.51 2.71 12.03
CA ALA A 205 14.23 1.30 11.76
C ALA A 205 14.16 0.47 13.06
N GLN A 206 15.06 0.74 14.02
CA GLN A 206 15.03 0.12 15.35
C GLN A 206 13.78 0.53 16.14
N ASP A 207 13.43 1.82 16.11
CA ASP A 207 12.21 2.34 16.75
C ASP A 207 10.92 1.73 16.14
N PHE A 208 10.96 1.28 14.88
CA PHE A 208 9.86 0.54 14.24
C PHE A 208 9.83 -0.95 14.61
N GLY A 209 10.86 -1.47 15.27
CA GLY A 209 10.94 -2.86 15.72
C GLY A 209 11.98 -3.72 15.00
N ALA A 210 12.89 -3.13 14.20
CA ALA A 210 14.01 -3.90 13.65
C ALA A 210 15.01 -4.30 14.75
N HIS A 211 15.33 -5.58 14.82
CA HIS A 211 16.34 -6.11 15.74
C HIS A 211 17.75 -5.81 15.25
N HIS A 212 17.93 -5.85 13.93
CA HIS A 212 19.21 -5.59 13.28
C HIS A 212 19.01 -4.60 12.13
N VAL A 213 20.04 -3.79 11.87
CA VAL A 213 20.07 -2.87 10.71
C VAL A 213 21.37 -3.05 9.97
N VAL A 214 21.27 -3.25 8.65
CA VAL A 214 22.41 -3.50 7.76
C VAL A 214 22.39 -2.48 6.61
N SER A 215 23.56 -2.00 6.21
CA SER A 215 23.67 -1.14 5.05
C SER A 215 23.40 -1.93 3.76
N SER A 216 22.41 -1.51 2.98
CA SER A 216 22.14 -2.11 1.66
C SER A 216 23.20 -1.73 0.61
N ARG A 217 24.12 -0.82 0.94
CA ARG A 217 25.26 -0.39 0.08
C ARG A 217 26.57 -1.11 0.40
N ASP A 218 26.58 -1.97 1.41
CA ASP A 218 27.76 -2.74 1.79
C ASP A 218 27.61 -4.21 1.39
N PRO A 219 28.16 -4.64 0.23
CA PRO A 219 28.09 -6.03 -0.22
C PRO A 219 28.72 -7.01 0.75
N SER A 220 29.77 -6.60 1.48
CA SER A 220 30.45 -7.46 2.45
C SER A 220 29.57 -7.73 3.68
N ALA A 221 28.79 -6.77 4.11
CA ALA A 221 27.84 -6.94 5.19
C ALA A 221 26.70 -7.88 4.78
N ILE A 222 26.20 -7.79 3.53
CA ILE A 222 25.16 -8.70 3.02
C ILE A 222 25.72 -10.12 2.87
N GLN A 223 26.95 -10.29 2.37
CA GLN A 223 27.60 -11.61 2.22
C GLN A 223 27.76 -12.36 3.54
N LYS A 224 28.01 -11.63 4.65
CA LYS A 224 28.09 -12.23 6.00
C LYS A 224 26.76 -12.83 6.48
N LEU A 225 25.66 -12.49 5.83
CA LEU A 225 24.32 -12.98 6.12
C LEU A 225 23.90 -14.14 5.22
N ALA A 226 24.85 -14.79 4.51
CA ALA A 226 24.57 -15.95 3.66
C ALA A 226 23.83 -17.03 4.47
N GLY A 227 22.76 -17.60 3.90
CA GLY A 227 21.97 -18.67 4.52
C GLY A 227 21.19 -18.25 5.76
N THR A 228 20.91 -16.94 5.94
CA THR A 228 20.31 -16.44 7.18
C THR A 228 18.79 -16.38 7.14
N PHE A 229 18.17 -15.84 6.07
CA PHE A 229 16.78 -15.40 6.09
C PHE A 229 15.80 -16.47 5.63
N ASP A 230 14.75 -16.66 6.41
CA ASP A 230 13.60 -17.47 6.04
C ASP A 230 12.71 -16.71 5.01
N MET A 231 12.67 -15.36 5.11
CA MET A 231 12.03 -14.50 4.15
C MET A 231 12.80 -13.19 4.00
N ILE A 232 12.93 -12.70 2.76
CA ILE A 232 13.36 -11.32 2.46
C ILE A 232 12.23 -10.63 1.70
N LEU A 233 11.70 -9.54 2.25
CA LEU A 233 10.66 -8.72 1.64
C LEU A 233 11.28 -7.47 1.01
N VAL A 234 11.16 -7.35 -0.32
CA VAL A 234 11.71 -6.25 -1.10
C VAL A 234 10.65 -5.17 -1.30
N THR A 235 10.86 -3.99 -0.73
CA THR A 235 9.91 -2.86 -0.77
C THR A 235 10.38 -1.67 -1.62
N VAL A 236 11.52 -1.82 -2.28
CA VAL A 236 12.09 -0.80 -3.19
C VAL A 236 11.76 -1.10 -4.64
N ASN A 237 11.86 -0.08 -5.49
CA ASN A 237 11.64 -0.15 -6.93
C ASN A 237 12.93 0.12 -7.74
N VAL A 238 14.10 -0.03 -7.12
CA VAL A 238 15.41 0.20 -7.74
C VAL A 238 16.21 -1.09 -7.85
N PRO A 239 17.13 -1.20 -8.83
CA PRO A 239 18.02 -2.33 -8.94
C PRO A 239 18.93 -2.48 -7.71
N LEU A 240 19.14 -3.73 -7.29
CA LEU A 240 20.03 -4.11 -6.20
C LEU A 240 20.89 -5.32 -6.64
N ASP A 241 21.83 -5.72 -5.79
CA ASP A 241 22.53 -6.98 -5.93
C ASP A 241 21.62 -8.15 -5.53
N TRP A 242 20.81 -8.61 -6.48
CA TRP A 242 19.85 -9.69 -6.29
C TRP A 242 20.53 -11.01 -5.94
N SER A 243 21.75 -11.24 -6.48
CA SER A 243 22.52 -12.45 -6.21
C SER A 243 22.95 -12.52 -4.74
N ALA A 244 23.37 -11.38 -4.17
CA ALA A 244 23.71 -11.29 -2.76
C ALA A 244 22.48 -11.53 -1.86
N LEU A 245 21.31 -10.97 -2.22
CA LEU A 245 20.08 -11.18 -1.47
C LEU A 245 19.55 -12.61 -1.55
N ILE A 246 19.66 -13.26 -2.72
CA ILE A 246 19.33 -14.68 -2.89
C ILE A 246 20.28 -15.53 -2.05
N SER A 247 21.59 -15.29 -2.08
CA SER A 247 22.56 -16.02 -1.26
C SER A 247 22.34 -15.84 0.26
N ALA A 248 21.66 -14.80 0.67
CA ALA A 248 21.30 -14.55 2.07
C ALA A 248 20.09 -15.36 2.55
N LEU A 249 19.34 -16.02 1.64
CA LEU A 249 18.23 -16.90 2.00
C LEU A 249 18.73 -18.17 2.69
N ALA A 250 18.04 -18.59 3.72
CA ALA A 250 18.17 -19.93 4.31
C ALA A 250 17.58 -20.99 3.37
N PRO A 251 17.90 -22.26 3.51
CA PRO A 251 17.22 -23.33 2.79
C PRO A 251 15.69 -23.22 2.92
N LYS A 252 14.98 -23.28 1.78
CA LYS A 252 13.53 -23.01 1.61
C LYS A 252 13.12 -21.56 1.84
N GLY A 253 14.07 -20.66 1.98
CA GLY A 253 13.82 -19.22 2.14
C GLY A 253 13.15 -18.62 0.92
N ARG A 254 12.54 -17.46 1.13
CA ARG A 254 11.75 -16.75 0.10
C ARG A 254 12.22 -15.32 -0.10
N LEU A 255 12.55 -14.97 -1.34
CA LEU A 255 12.68 -13.57 -1.77
C LEU A 255 11.35 -13.10 -2.34
N HIS A 256 10.67 -12.17 -1.68
CA HIS A 256 9.34 -11.71 -2.06
C HIS A 256 9.34 -10.22 -2.42
N PHE A 257 8.78 -9.89 -3.59
CA PHE A 257 8.72 -8.52 -4.10
C PHE A 257 7.33 -7.91 -3.90
N VAL A 258 7.31 -6.71 -3.33
CA VAL A 258 6.13 -5.84 -3.27
C VAL A 258 6.44 -4.44 -3.82
N GLY A 259 7.71 -4.12 -4.06
CA GLY A 259 8.15 -2.96 -4.82
C GLY A 259 8.07 -3.24 -6.33
N ALA A 260 7.62 -2.26 -7.12
CA ALA A 260 7.50 -2.38 -8.57
C ALA A 260 8.85 -2.21 -9.26
N VAL A 261 9.71 -3.24 -9.22
CA VAL A 261 10.98 -3.27 -9.96
C VAL A 261 10.67 -3.53 -11.42
N MET A 262 10.93 -2.53 -12.29
CA MET A 262 10.60 -2.61 -13.72
C MET A 262 11.70 -3.29 -14.56
N GLU A 263 12.90 -3.43 -14.00
CA GLU A 263 14.04 -4.05 -14.69
C GLU A 263 14.07 -5.55 -14.48
N SER A 264 14.66 -6.27 -15.44
CA SER A 264 14.85 -7.72 -15.35
C SER A 264 15.78 -8.08 -14.19
N ILE A 265 15.41 -9.10 -13.42
CA ILE A 265 16.21 -9.63 -12.32
C ILE A 265 17.02 -10.82 -12.84
N PRO A 266 18.36 -10.76 -12.84
CA PRO A 266 19.18 -11.89 -13.19
C PRO A 266 19.15 -12.94 -12.06
N VAL A 267 18.74 -14.16 -12.38
CA VAL A 267 18.62 -15.26 -11.41
C VAL A 267 19.39 -16.48 -11.90
N ALA A 268 20.38 -16.92 -11.13
CA ALA A 268 21.04 -18.20 -11.33
C ALA A 268 20.18 -19.33 -10.72
N ILE A 269 19.81 -20.32 -11.53
CA ILE A 269 18.88 -21.39 -11.08
C ILE A 269 19.54 -22.38 -10.13
N PHE A 270 20.85 -22.63 -10.30
CA PHE A 270 21.53 -23.66 -9.51
C PHE A 270 21.52 -23.40 -8.00
N PRO A 271 21.80 -22.18 -7.49
CA PRO A 271 21.63 -21.88 -6.05
C PRO A 271 20.20 -22.12 -5.55
N LEU A 272 19.20 -21.66 -6.29
CA LEU A 272 17.78 -21.87 -5.94
C LEU A 272 17.43 -23.36 -5.86
N LEU A 273 17.98 -24.19 -6.76
CA LEU A 273 17.73 -25.62 -6.77
C LEU A 273 18.33 -26.28 -5.54
N VAL A 274 19.56 -25.93 -5.16
CA VAL A 274 20.28 -26.52 -4.02
C VAL A 274 19.59 -26.13 -2.71
N GLY A 275 19.18 -24.87 -2.54
CA GLY A 275 18.49 -24.36 -1.36
C GLY A 275 16.99 -24.65 -1.33
N GLN A 276 16.39 -25.11 -2.44
CA GLN A 276 14.94 -25.18 -2.61
C GLN A 276 14.28 -23.80 -2.32
N GLU A 277 14.95 -22.73 -2.71
CA GLU A 277 14.54 -21.36 -2.43
C GLU A 277 13.45 -20.90 -3.40
N CYS A 278 12.71 -19.86 -3.02
CA CYS A 278 11.59 -19.37 -3.80
C CYS A 278 11.70 -17.86 -4.07
N ILE A 279 11.44 -17.46 -5.32
CA ILE A 279 11.24 -16.05 -5.69
C ILE A 279 9.75 -15.85 -6.01
N SER A 280 9.14 -14.80 -5.46
CA SER A 280 7.72 -14.55 -5.63
C SER A 280 7.40 -13.06 -5.50
N SER A 281 6.16 -12.69 -5.86
CA SER A 281 5.64 -11.33 -5.72
C SER A 281 4.16 -11.37 -5.43
N SER A 282 3.62 -10.29 -4.88
CA SER A 282 2.18 -10.10 -4.72
C SER A 282 1.77 -8.63 -4.88
N PRO A 283 0.55 -8.36 -5.40
CA PRO A 283 -0.07 -7.04 -5.32
C PRO A 283 -0.69 -6.82 -3.93
N ILE A 284 -1.63 -5.88 -3.84
CA ILE A 284 -2.50 -5.71 -2.67
C ILE A 284 -3.27 -7.00 -2.33
N GLY A 285 -3.82 -7.06 -1.11
CA GLY A 285 -4.69 -8.16 -0.69
C GLY A 285 -6.18 -7.95 -1.01
N PRO A 286 -7.00 -9.02 -0.90
CA PRO A 286 -8.46 -8.96 -1.03
C PRO A 286 -9.11 -8.27 0.18
N PRO A 287 -10.42 -7.89 0.09
CA PRO A 287 -11.16 -7.21 1.17
C PRO A 287 -11.03 -7.89 2.55
N ALA A 288 -11.16 -9.20 2.60
CA ALA A 288 -11.02 -9.96 3.85
C ALA A 288 -9.63 -9.83 4.49
N ALA A 289 -8.58 -9.84 3.67
CA ALA A 289 -7.21 -9.63 4.16
C ALA A 289 -6.98 -8.18 4.63
N ILE A 290 -7.62 -7.20 3.96
CA ILE A 290 -7.57 -5.79 4.40
C ILE A 290 -8.25 -5.66 5.78
N ALA A 291 -9.43 -6.23 5.97
CA ALA A 291 -10.12 -6.21 7.26
C ALA A 291 -9.25 -6.87 8.36
N THR A 292 -8.71 -8.06 8.10
CA THR A 292 -7.80 -8.76 9.03
C THR A 292 -6.56 -7.91 9.37
N MET A 293 -5.98 -7.24 8.38
CA MET A 293 -4.84 -6.35 8.57
C MET A 293 -5.18 -5.15 9.46
N LEU A 294 -6.36 -4.54 9.27
CA LEU A 294 -6.81 -3.44 10.12
C LEU A 294 -7.07 -3.88 11.56
N ASP A 295 -7.67 -5.06 11.75
CA ASP A 295 -7.87 -5.64 13.10
C ASP A 295 -6.53 -5.94 13.77
N PHE A 296 -5.57 -6.50 13.03
CA PHE A 296 -4.20 -6.74 13.51
C PHE A 296 -3.50 -5.43 13.87
N ALA A 297 -3.58 -4.43 13.01
CA ALA A 297 -3.00 -3.11 13.26
C ALA A 297 -3.63 -2.44 14.49
N SER A 298 -4.95 -2.58 14.65
CA SER A 298 -5.69 -2.08 15.83
C SER A 298 -5.26 -2.78 17.12
N LEU A 299 -5.09 -4.11 17.09
CA LEU A 299 -4.67 -4.92 18.24
C LEU A 299 -3.24 -4.58 18.67
N HIS A 300 -2.32 -4.48 17.72
CA HIS A 300 -0.90 -4.25 17.95
C HIS A 300 -0.48 -2.78 17.90
N GLN A 301 -1.43 -1.85 17.76
CA GLN A 301 -1.19 -0.40 17.68
C GLN A 301 -0.20 -0.01 16.56
N ILE A 302 -0.33 -0.67 15.41
CA ILE A 302 0.50 -0.39 14.23
C ILE A 302 -0.11 0.80 13.49
N ILE A 303 0.49 1.96 13.69
CA ILE A 303 0.08 3.21 13.04
C ILE A 303 1.22 3.64 12.10
N PRO A 304 0.91 3.99 10.84
CA PRO A 304 1.90 4.58 9.93
C PRO A 304 2.49 5.86 10.50
N LYS A 305 3.76 6.15 10.19
CA LYS A 305 4.34 7.47 10.47
C LYS A 305 3.97 8.39 9.32
N THR A 306 3.17 9.43 9.60
CA THR A 306 2.57 10.33 8.62
C THR A 306 3.05 11.76 8.74
N GLU A 307 3.02 12.49 7.64
CA GLU A 307 3.14 13.94 7.53
C GLU A 307 1.85 14.46 6.88
N HIS A 308 1.23 15.50 7.47
CA HIS A 308 -0.05 16.01 7.05
C HIS A 308 0.08 17.29 6.25
N PHE A 309 -0.71 17.41 5.18
CA PHE A 309 -0.89 18.62 4.38
C PHE A 309 -2.39 18.86 4.19
N PRO A 310 -2.87 20.12 4.21
CA PRO A 310 -4.21 20.39 3.73
C PRO A 310 -4.32 19.99 2.24
N MET A 311 -5.45 19.42 1.83
CA MET A 311 -5.63 18.95 0.45
C MET A 311 -5.52 20.10 -0.58
N SER A 312 -5.80 21.32 -0.17
CA SER A 312 -5.53 22.51 -0.96
C SER A 312 -4.05 22.71 -1.32
N GLN A 313 -3.13 22.06 -0.61
CA GLN A 313 -1.69 22.06 -0.86
C GLN A 313 -1.21 20.81 -1.60
N ILE A 314 -2.08 20.07 -2.27
CA ILE A 314 -1.77 18.80 -2.94
C ILE A 314 -0.54 18.87 -3.86
N ASN A 315 -0.38 19.94 -4.63
CA ASN A 315 0.78 20.10 -5.51
C ASN A 315 2.10 20.22 -4.73
N GLN A 316 2.08 20.86 -3.57
CA GLN A 316 3.24 20.94 -2.68
C GLN A 316 3.54 19.57 -2.06
N ALA A 317 2.51 18.82 -1.65
CA ALA A 317 2.64 17.47 -1.09
C ALA A 317 3.22 16.48 -2.11
N PHE A 318 2.79 16.53 -3.38
CA PHE A 318 3.37 15.74 -4.46
C PHE A 318 4.85 16.08 -4.71
N LYS A 319 5.19 17.37 -4.75
CA LYS A 319 6.59 17.81 -4.86
C LYS A 319 7.45 17.30 -3.71
N HIS A 320 6.93 17.32 -2.48
CA HIS A 320 7.61 16.78 -1.29
C HIS A 320 7.88 15.27 -1.41
N LEU A 321 6.93 14.51 -1.98
CA LEU A 321 7.10 13.10 -2.30
C LEU A 321 8.18 12.87 -3.37
N GLU A 322 8.11 13.61 -4.49
CA GLU A 322 9.07 13.50 -5.62
C GLU A 322 10.50 13.78 -5.18
N GLU A 323 10.69 14.75 -4.28
CA GLU A 323 11.98 15.10 -3.71
C GLU A 323 12.51 14.06 -2.69
N GLY A 324 11.76 12.98 -2.43
CA GLY A 324 12.14 11.92 -1.49
C GLY A 324 12.22 12.37 -0.03
N LYS A 325 11.52 13.44 0.33
CA LYS A 325 11.58 14.06 1.67
C LYS A 325 10.60 13.44 2.67
N ALA A 326 9.59 12.73 2.19
CA ALA A 326 8.52 12.16 3.03
C ALA A 326 9.07 11.20 4.12
N ARG A 327 8.59 11.36 5.35
CA ARG A 327 8.94 10.56 6.54
C ARG A 327 7.70 10.10 7.33
N TYR A 328 6.96 9.07 6.90
CA TYR A 328 7.22 8.18 5.73
C TYR A 328 6.04 8.19 4.76
N ARG A 329 4.84 8.58 5.22
CA ARG A 329 3.62 8.65 4.42
C ARG A 329 3.07 10.07 4.47
N ILE A 330 2.61 10.56 3.32
CA ILE A 330 1.92 11.84 3.24
C ILE A 330 0.42 11.58 3.31
N VAL A 331 -0.29 12.37 4.10
CA VAL A 331 -1.75 12.37 4.17
C VAL A 331 -2.27 13.77 3.89
N LEU A 332 -3.28 13.85 3.03
CA LEU A 332 -4.01 15.08 2.76
C LEU A 332 -5.25 15.13 3.65
N ASP A 333 -5.38 16.21 4.41
CA ASP A 333 -6.56 16.54 5.20
C ASP A 333 -7.57 17.27 4.32
N ALA A 334 -8.80 16.78 4.24
CA ALA A 334 -9.83 17.39 3.39
C ALA A 334 -10.21 18.79 3.89
N ASP A 335 -10.06 19.81 3.03
CA ASP A 335 -10.33 21.22 3.32
C ASP A 335 -11.09 21.89 2.15
N PHE A 336 -12.16 21.24 1.66
CA PHE A 336 -12.94 21.65 0.48
C PHE A 336 -13.84 22.87 0.69
#